data_218c59fc11027fafa164b649f3fdc001
#
_entry.id   218c59fc11027fafa164b649f3fdc001
#
_cell.length_a   1.000
_cell.length_b   1.000
_cell.length_c   1.000
_cell.angle_alpha   90.00
_cell.angle_beta   90.00
_cell.angle_gamma   90.00
#
_symmetry.space_group_name_H-M   'P 1'
#
loop_
_entity.id
_entity.type
_entity.pdbx_description
1 polymer ?
#
loop_
_entity_poly.entity_id
_entity_poly.type
_entity_poly.pdbx_seq_one_letter_code
_entity_poly.pdbx_strand_id
1 'polypeptide(L)'
;LVIIATPLSTYKEILLSIKDNLKKDVILTDTGSVKKEVNKIIENLNLEDIIWIPSHPIAGTEESGPSAGFAELFQNRWNIISPSKNIKKEHIERLSNFWESLGSKVKLMSISDHDNILSLTSHLPHAIAYNIVKTSIENLDQSKEDIIKFSAGGLRDFTRIASSDPIMWRDIFLDNSENILKTLNKFSINLEEFKKAINEKNGNKLLEIFLSTKNVRKEIVKAGQEVKAPDFGRKKN
;
A
#
# COMPACT_ATOMS: atom_id res chain seq x y z
N LEU A 1 13.36 -20.71 4.72
CA LEU A 1 12.67 -19.45 4.50
C LEU A 1 12.24 -18.86 5.83
N VAL A 2 12.54 -17.59 6.06
CA VAL A 2 12.07 -16.79 7.21
C VAL A 2 11.37 -15.56 6.64
N ILE A 3 10.18 -15.26 7.15
CA ILE A 3 9.35 -14.13 6.71
C ILE A 3 9.12 -13.20 7.89
N ILE A 4 9.49 -11.93 7.76
CA ILE A 4 9.18 -10.89 8.74
C ILE A 4 7.83 -10.29 8.36
N ALA A 5 6.84 -10.48 9.22
CA ALA A 5 5.47 -10.01 9.02
C ALA A 5 4.97 -9.18 10.22
N THR A 6 5.82 -8.31 10.71
CA THR A 6 5.57 -7.41 11.85
C THR A 6 5.54 -5.95 11.37
N PRO A 7 5.17 -4.98 12.22
CA PRO A 7 5.28 -3.56 11.86
C PRO A 7 6.71 -3.15 11.50
N LEU A 8 6.87 -2.26 10.50
CA LEU A 8 8.16 -1.80 9.99
C LEU A 8 9.10 -1.28 11.09
N SER A 9 8.57 -0.53 12.04
CA SER A 9 9.32 0.01 13.19
C SER A 9 9.98 -1.05 14.06
N THR A 10 9.55 -2.31 14.00
CA THR A 10 10.11 -3.41 14.81
C THR A 10 11.19 -4.21 14.08
N TYR A 11 11.41 -3.99 12.80
CA TYR A 11 12.31 -4.82 11.99
C TYR A 11 13.75 -4.89 12.53
N LYS A 12 14.31 -3.73 12.90
CA LYS A 12 15.67 -3.68 13.44
C LYS A 12 15.83 -4.54 14.69
N GLU A 13 14.89 -4.42 15.62
CA GLU A 13 14.92 -5.18 16.88
C GLU A 13 14.76 -6.68 16.63
N ILE A 14 13.81 -7.07 15.81
CA ILE A 14 13.57 -8.48 15.46
C ILE A 14 14.80 -9.07 14.77
N LEU A 15 15.36 -8.39 13.78
CA LEU A 15 16.54 -8.84 13.08
C LEU A 15 17.72 -9.05 14.02
N LEU A 16 17.95 -8.12 14.95
CA LEU A 16 18.98 -8.26 15.98
C LEU A 16 18.75 -9.47 16.89
N SER A 17 17.49 -9.77 17.22
CA SER A 17 17.15 -10.90 18.09
C SER A 17 17.29 -12.28 17.43
N ILE A 18 17.12 -12.36 16.10
CA ILE A 18 17.14 -13.64 15.38
C ILE A 18 18.43 -13.91 14.62
N LYS A 19 19.25 -12.90 14.32
CA LYS A 19 20.41 -12.99 13.42
C LYS A 19 21.36 -14.15 13.74
N ASP A 20 21.68 -14.36 15.01
CA ASP A 20 22.62 -15.39 15.46
C ASP A 20 22.04 -16.82 15.40
N ASN A 21 20.71 -16.93 15.18
CA ASN A 21 20.01 -18.20 15.05
C ASN A 21 19.60 -18.52 13.59
N LEU A 22 19.89 -17.62 12.66
CA LEU A 22 19.60 -17.85 11.25
C LEU A 22 20.59 -18.84 10.67
N LYS A 23 20.05 -19.82 9.93
CA LYS A 23 20.90 -20.80 9.22
C LYS A 23 21.58 -20.13 8.04
N LYS A 24 22.80 -20.55 7.75
CA LYS A 24 23.51 -20.17 6.52
C LYS A 24 22.63 -20.44 5.29
N ASP A 25 22.70 -19.56 4.30
CA ASP A 25 21.92 -19.60 3.05
C ASP A 25 20.40 -19.62 3.25
N VAL A 26 19.90 -19.17 4.41
CA VAL A 26 18.48 -18.99 4.61
C VAL A 26 17.98 -17.81 3.76
N ILE A 27 16.87 -18.00 3.06
CA ILE A 27 16.15 -16.88 2.45
C ILE A 27 15.38 -16.15 3.56
N LEU A 28 15.75 -14.90 3.77
CA LEU A 28 15.04 -13.94 4.61
C LEU A 28 14.24 -13.00 3.72
N THR A 29 12.98 -12.84 4.00
CA THR A 29 12.06 -11.96 3.26
C THR A 29 11.10 -11.27 4.21
N ASP A 30 10.31 -10.34 3.69
CA ASP A 30 9.33 -9.61 4.48
C ASP A 30 8.00 -9.41 3.75
N THR A 31 7.04 -8.83 4.44
CA THR A 31 5.73 -8.43 3.89
C THR A 31 5.48 -6.92 3.98
N GLY A 32 6.49 -6.15 4.35
CA GLY A 32 6.36 -4.71 4.60
C GLY A 32 5.95 -3.89 3.38
N SER A 33 5.28 -2.80 3.62
CA SER A 33 4.73 -1.92 2.56
C SER A 33 5.75 -0.95 1.97
N VAL A 34 6.95 -0.81 2.57
CA VAL A 34 8.07 0.01 2.10
C VAL A 34 9.32 -0.83 2.00
N LYS A 35 10.13 -0.66 0.95
CA LYS A 35 11.29 -1.50 0.70
C LYS A 35 12.63 -0.78 0.93
N LYS A 36 12.73 0.51 0.62
CA LYS A 36 13.99 1.27 0.69
C LYS A 36 14.57 1.30 2.11
N GLU A 37 13.76 1.67 3.09
CA GLU A 37 14.22 1.77 4.49
C GLU A 37 14.49 0.38 5.09
N VAL A 38 13.65 -0.61 4.80
CA VAL A 38 13.90 -1.99 5.22
C VAL A 38 15.23 -2.51 4.67
N ASN A 39 15.50 -2.26 3.39
CA ASN A 39 16.77 -2.67 2.77
C ASN A 39 17.98 -2.02 3.45
N LYS A 40 17.90 -0.72 3.80
CA LYS A 40 18.96 -0.04 4.56
C LYS A 40 19.18 -0.66 5.95
N ILE A 41 18.12 -1.07 6.64
CA ILE A 41 18.24 -1.76 7.94
C ILE A 41 19.04 -3.05 7.76
N ILE A 42 18.73 -3.86 6.75
CA ILE A 42 19.42 -5.11 6.46
C ILE A 42 20.90 -4.86 6.09
N GLU A 43 21.19 -3.90 5.22
CA GLU A 43 22.55 -3.53 4.82
C GLU A 43 23.39 -3.09 6.02
N ASN A 44 22.84 -2.27 6.92
CA ASN A 44 23.52 -1.80 8.12
C ASN A 44 23.81 -2.91 9.15
N LEU A 45 23.04 -3.99 9.14
CA LEU A 45 23.24 -5.11 10.05
C LEU A 45 24.32 -6.09 9.57
N ASN A 46 24.83 -5.92 8.34
CA ASN A 46 25.87 -6.77 7.74
C ASN A 46 25.61 -8.27 7.98
N LEU A 47 24.40 -8.72 7.62
CA LEU A 47 23.99 -10.10 7.80
C LEU A 47 24.69 -10.98 6.77
N GLU A 48 25.93 -11.39 7.07
CA GLU A 48 26.68 -12.32 6.24
C GLU A 48 25.97 -13.68 6.17
N ASP A 49 26.12 -14.39 5.07
CA ASP A 49 25.54 -15.73 4.86
C ASP A 49 24.00 -15.79 4.81
N ILE A 50 23.28 -14.66 4.71
CA ILE A 50 21.82 -14.59 4.61
C ILE A 50 21.44 -14.08 3.23
N ILE A 51 20.44 -14.73 2.62
CA ILE A 51 19.91 -14.33 1.31
C ILE A 51 18.70 -13.43 1.54
N TRP A 52 18.91 -12.11 1.55
CA TRP A 52 17.86 -11.14 1.70
C TRP A 52 17.14 -10.86 0.37
N ILE A 53 15.83 -11.13 0.33
CA ILE A 53 14.98 -10.84 -0.83
C ILE A 53 13.72 -10.13 -0.33
N PRO A 54 13.62 -8.81 -0.46
CA PRO A 54 12.43 -8.06 -0.06
C PRO A 54 11.20 -8.51 -0.84
N SER A 55 10.07 -8.66 -0.18
CA SER A 55 8.79 -8.88 -0.84
C SER A 55 7.65 -8.06 -0.21
N HIS A 56 6.57 -7.89 -0.97
CA HIS A 56 5.39 -7.17 -0.52
C HIS A 56 4.15 -7.78 -1.17
N PRO A 57 3.36 -8.58 -0.46
CA PRO A 57 2.06 -9.01 -0.93
C PRO A 57 1.10 -7.83 -0.92
N ILE A 58 0.56 -7.48 -2.11
CA ILE A 58 -0.45 -6.43 -2.26
C ILE A 58 -1.81 -7.02 -1.86
N ALA A 59 -1.90 -7.35 -0.60
CA ALA A 59 -3.03 -8.02 0.01
C ALA A 59 -3.24 -7.49 1.42
N GLY A 60 -4.45 -7.56 1.93
CA GLY A 60 -4.80 -7.08 3.26
C GLY A 60 -6.19 -6.47 3.29
N THR A 61 -6.64 -6.23 4.49
CA THR A 61 -7.86 -5.50 4.82
C THR A 61 -7.51 -4.30 5.70
N GLU A 62 -8.47 -3.52 6.09
CA GLU A 62 -8.33 -2.47 7.11
C GLU A 62 -8.12 -3.03 8.52
N GLU A 63 -8.42 -4.31 8.72
CA GLU A 63 -8.20 -5.02 9.98
C GLU A 63 -6.72 -5.40 10.16
N SER A 64 -6.25 -5.48 11.40
CA SER A 64 -4.87 -5.83 11.73
C SER A 64 -4.77 -6.97 12.74
N GLY A 65 -3.58 -7.56 12.83
CA GLY A 65 -3.27 -8.66 13.73
C GLY A 65 -3.62 -10.06 13.19
N PRO A 66 -3.18 -11.12 13.89
CA PRO A 66 -3.30 -12.49 13.40
C PRO A 66 -4.75 -12.96 13.21
N SER A 67 -5.69 -12.43 13.98
CA SER A 67 -7.12 -12.75 13.88
C SER A 67 -7.79 -12.22 12.60
N ALA A 68 -7.18 -11.25 11.93
CA ALA A 68 -7.65 -10.71 10.67
C ALA A 68 -7.25 -11.57 9.45
N GLY A 69 -6.42 -12.60 9.66
CA GLY A 69 -5.96 -13.52 8.62
C GLY A 69 -7.05 -14.51 8.19
N PHE A 70 -7.04 -14.84 6.89
CA PHE A 70 -7.89 -15.88 6.32
C PHE A 70 -7.14 -16.60 5.18
N ALA A 71 -7.55 -17.85 4.87
CA ALA A 71 -6.79 -18.73 3.98
C ALA A 71 -6.63 -18.20 2.56
N GLU A 72 -7.62 -17.46 2.05
CA GLU A 72 -7.65 -16.94 0.68
C GLU A 72 -6.99 -15.56 0.51
N LEU A 73 -6.35 -15.01 1.56
CA LEU A 73 -5.82 -13.65 1.59
C LEU A 73 -4.94 -13.32 0.37
N PHE A 74 -4.12 -14.28 -0.06
CA PHE A 74 -3.16 -14.08 -1.15
C PHE A 74 -3.67 -14.53 -2.52
N GLN A 75 -4.83 -15.19 -2.60
CA GLN A 75 -5.35 -15.72 -3.86
C GLN A 75 -5.64 -14.59 -4.86
N ASN A 76 -5.06 -14.74 -6.06
CA ASN A 76 -5.15 -13.77 -7.15
C ASN A 76 -4.61 -12.36 -6.82
N ARG A 77 -3.86 -12.19 -5.72
CA ARG A 77 -3.20 -10.93 -5.36
C ARG A 77 -1.78 -10.88 -5.91
N TRP A 78 -1.32 -9.68 -6.22
CA TRP A 78 0.07 -9.49 -6.59
C TRP A 78 0.97 -9.60 -5.37
N ASN A 79 2.11 -10.26 -5.54
CA ASN A 79 3.24 -10.17 -4.64
C ASN A 79 4.42 -9.57 -5.41
N ILE A 80 4.95 -8.46 -4.93
CA ILE A 80 6.10 -7.80 -5.52
C ILE A 80 7.35 -8.33 -4.82
N ILE A 81 8.31 -8.85 -5.58
CA ILE A 81 9.61 -9.29 -5.10
C ILE A 81 10.66 -8.32 -5.66
N SER A 82 11.53 -7.79 -4.79
CA SER A 82 12.49 -6.74 -5.14
C SER A 82 13.93 -7.19 -4.88
N PRO A 83 14.45 -8.20 -5.61
CA PRO A 83 15.78 -8.74 -5.36
C PRO A 83 16.87 -7.74 -5.76
N SER A 84 17.97 -7.73 -5.02
CA SER A 84 19.20 -7.06 -5.46
C SER A 84 19.83 -7.80 -6.64
N LYS A 85 20.68 -7.10 -7.41
CA LYS A 85 21.30 -7.66 -8.62
C LYS A 85 22.19 -8.89 -8.36
N ASN A 86 22.68 -9.04 -7.13
CA ASN A 86 23.61 -10.11 -6.75
C ASN A 86 22.91 -11.40 -6.33
N ILE A 87 21.60 -11.40 -6.20
CA ILE A 87 20.83 -12.58 -5.78
C ILE A 87 20.75 -13.57 -6.94
N LYS A 88 21.13 -14.83 -6.67
CA LYS A 88 21.05 -15.91 -7.65
C LYS A 88 19.61 -16.17 -8.03
N LYS A 89 19.41 -16.49 -9.32
CA LYS A 89 18.08 -16.75 -9.89
C LYS A 89 17.33 -17.86 -9.15
N GLU A 90 18.03 -18.92 -8.72
CA GLU A 90 17.45 -20.05 -7.98
C GLU A 90 16.72 -19.60 -6.68
N HIS A 91 17.27 -18.60 -5.97
CA HIS A 91 16.66 -18.11 -4.73
C HIS A 91 15.42 -17.26 -5.01
N ILE A 92 15.46 -16.48 -6.10
CA ILE A 92 14.31 -15.70 -6.56
C ILE A 92 13.19 -16.65 -6.98
N GLU A 93 13.50 -17.67 -7.75
CA GLU A 93 12.54 -18.70 -8.18
C GLU A 93 11.94 -19.45 -6.99
N ARG A 94 12.76 -19.81 -6.00
CA ARG A 94 12.29 -20.48 -4.78
C ARG A 94 11.31 -19.61 -3.99
N LEU A 95 11.58 -18.32 -3.84
CA LEU A 95 10.66 -17.38 -3.17
C LEU A 95 9.40 -17.15 -4.01
N SER A 96 9.54 -17.02 -5.33
CA SER A 96 8.40 -16.87 -6.24
C SER A 96 7.46 -18.07 -6.15
N ASN A 97 7.99 -19.28 -6.25
CA ASN A 97 7.21 -20.52 -6.14
C ASN A 97 6.48 -20.63 -4.79
N PHE A 98 7.10 -20.15 -3.71
CA PHE A 98 6.45 -20.10 -2.40
C PHE A 98 5.19 -19.20 -2.46
N TRP A 99 5.31 -17.97 -2.95
CA TRP A 99 4.16 -17.06 -3.04
C TRP A 99 3.09 -17.53 -4.04
N GLU A 100 3.52 -18.10 -5.16
CA GLU A 100 2.61 -18.70 -6.16
C GLU A 100 1.84 -19.90 -5.58
N SER A 101 2.47 -20.71 -4.73
CA SER A 101 1.80 -21.81 -4.04
C SER A 101 0.69 -21.36 -3.09
N LEU A 102 0.74 -20.12 -2.62
CA LEU A 102 -0.32 -19.47 -1.83
C LEU A 102 -1.39 -18.78 -2.73
N GLY A 103 -1.27 -18.90 -4.05
CA GLY A 103 -2.20 -18.33 -5.02
C GLY A 103 -1.88 -16.90 -5.45
N SER A 104 -0.73 -16.35 -5.07
CA SER A 104 -0.30 -15.01 -5.52
C SER A 104 0.18 -15.01 -6.96
N LYS A 105 0.09 -13.84 -7.60
CA LYS A 105 0.77 -13.52 -8.86
C LYS A 105 2.07 -12.80 -8.53
N VAL A 106 3.21 -13.32 -8.95
CA VAL A 106 4.50 -12.72 -8.63
C VAL A 106 4.93 -11.71 -9.70
N LYS A 107 5.44 -10.57 -9.25
CA LYS A 107 6.05 -9.54 -10.09
C LYS A 107 7.42 -9.14 -9.54
N LEU A 108 8.45 -9.23 -10.37
CA LEU A 108 9.76 -8.67 -10.04
C LEU A 108 9.77 -7.17 -10.33
N MET A 109 10.31 -6.40 -9.41
CA MET A 109 10.37 -4.93 -9.50
C MET A 109 11.58 -4.42 -8.70
N SER A 110 12.18 -3.31 -9.11
CA SER A 110 13.21 -2.67 -8.28
C SER A 110 12.61 -2.07 -7.01
N ILE A 111 13.42 -1.96 -5.95
CA ILE A 111 13.03 -1.28 -4.70
C ILE A 111 12.54 0.14 -4.96
N SER A 112 13.24 0.87 -5.84
CA SER A 112 12.89 2.25 -6.19
C SER A 112 11.54 2.34 -6.91
N ASP A 113 11.30 1.46 -7.89
CA ASP A 113 10.03 1.44 -8.61
C ASP A 113 8.89 1.02 -7.71
N HIS A 114 9.11 0.03 -6.81
CA HIS A 114 8.14 -0.39 -5.82
C HIS A 114 7.66 0.80 -4.99
N ASP A 115 8.57 1.48 -4.29
CA ASP A 115 8.22 2.56 -3.36
C ASP A 115 7.60 3.77 -4.10
N ASN A 116 8.06 4.05 -5.32
CA ASN A 116 7.47 5.09 -6.17
C ASN A 116 6.04 4.73 -6.62
N ILE A 117 5.79 3.52 -7.11
CA ILE A 117 4.46 3.06 -7.56
C ILE A 117 3.50 3.01 -6.37
N LEU A 118 3.92 2.45 -5.23
CA LEU A 118 3.08 2.34 -4.05
C LEU A 118 2.77 3.72 -3.44
N SER A 119 3.66 4.71 -3.59
CA SER A 119 3.35 6.08 -3.18
C SER A 119 2.11 6.64 -3.87
N LEU A 120 1.87 6.27 -5.13
CA LEU A 120 0.74 6.71 -5.93
C LEU A 120 -0.49 5.80 -5.76
N THR A 121 -0.30 4.48 -5.79
CA THR A 121 -1.41 3.52 -5.86
C THR A 121 -1.98 3.13 -4.50
N SER A 122 -1.23 3.36 -3.43
CA SER A 122 -1.61 3.01 -2.06
C SER A 122 -1.49 4.20 -1.09
N HIS A 123 -0.31 4.82 -0.98
CA HIS A 123 -0.07 5.80 0.08
C HIS A 123 -0.83 7.12 -0.15
N LEU A 124 -0.87 7.63 -1.38
CA LEU A 124 -1.68 8.82 -1.70
C LEU A 124 -3.17 8.62 -1.42
N PRO A 125 -3.84 7.53 -1.85
CA PRO A 125 -5.23 7.26 -1.49
C PRO A 125 -5.49 7.30 0.01
N HIS A 126 -4.63 6.70 0.83
CA HIS A 126 -4.78 6.75 2.30
C HIS A 126 -4.58 8.15 2.86
N ALA A 127 -3.56 8.89 2.38
CA ALA A 127 -3.36 10.29 2.78
C ALA A 127 -4.62 11.14 2.51
N ILE A 128 -5.23 10.95 1.34
CA ILE A 128 -6.44 11.69 0.97
C ILE A 128 -7.63 11.24 1.83
N ALA A 129 -7.79 9.93 2.07
CA ALA A 129 -8.87 9.40 2.91
C ALA A 129 -8.81 9.95 4.34
N TYR A 130 -7.63 9.95 4.98
CA TYR A 130 -7.45 10.58 6.29
C TYR A 130 -7.76 12.07 6.28
N ASN A 131 -7.33 12.80 5.23
CA ASN A 131 -7.60 14.23 5.12
C ASN A 131 -9.08 14.54 4.87
N ILE A 132 -9.81 13.73 4.10
CA ILE A 132 -11.26 13.89 3.91
C ILE A 132 -11.99 13.73 5.25
N VAL A 133 -11.65 12.70 6.03
CA VAL A 133 -12.25 12.49 7.36
C VAL A 133 -11.94 13.67 8.27
N LYS A 134 -10.67 14.10 8.32
CA LYS A 134 -10.24 15.28 9.10
C LYS A 134 -11.01 16.53 8.69
N THR A 135 -11.10 16.82 7.39
CA THR A 135 -11.85 17.98 6.88
C THR A 135 -13.33 17.92 7.25
N SER A 136 -13.93 16.73 7.22
CA SER A 136 -15.33 16.55 7.63
C SER A 136 -15.53 16.85 9.11
N ILE A 137 -14.55 16.53 9.97
CA ILE A 137 -14.60 16.80 11.41
C ILE A 137 -14.39 18.28 11.72
N GLU A 138 -13.47 18.95 11.04
CA GLU A 138 -13.11 20.35 11.30
C GLU A 138 -14.19 21.35 10.86
N ASN A 139 -15.06 20.98 9.91
CA ASN A 139 -16.18 21.80 9.45
C ASN A 139 -17.47 21.60 10.25
N LEU A 140 -17.38 21.07 11.48
CA LEU A 140 -18.51 20.67 12.31
C LEU A 140 -19.16 21.79 13.13
N ASP A 141 -19.13 23.04 12.72
CA ASP A 141 -19.91 24.11 13.38
C ASP A 141 -21.44 23.89 13.28
N GLN A 142 -21.89 22.97 12.43
CA GLN A 142 -23.30 22.62 12.24
C GLN A 142 -23.46 21.10 12.20
N SER A 143 -23.77 20.52 13.34
CA SER A 143 -24.17 19.13 13.56
C SER A 143 -23.30 18.03 12.92
N LYS A 144 -22.28 17.60 13.68
CA LYS A 144 -21.55 16.33 13.46
C LYS A 144 -22.51 15.18 13.15
N GLU A 145 -23.64 15.18 13.79
CA GLU A 145 -24.69 14.19 13.67
C GLU A 145 -25.25 14.11 12.23
N ASP A 146 -25.47 15.25 11.57
CA ASP A 146 -25.98 15.28 10.21
C ASP A 146 -24.93 14.85 9.18
N ILE A 147 -23.65 15.23 9.38
CA ILE A 147 -22.56 14.77 8.50
C ILE A 147 -22.45 13.24 8.55
N ILE A 148 -22.48 12.66 9.76
CA ILE A 148 -22.45 11.20 9.93
C ILE A 148 -23.71 10.57 9.33
N LYS A 149 -24.89 11.11 9.63
CA LYS A 149 -26.18 10.60 9.16
C LYS A 149 -26.33 10.63 7.64
N PHE A 150 -25.84 11.69 6.99
CA PHE A 150 -25.91 11.84 5.53
C PHE A 150 -24.69 11.29 4.78
N SER A 151 -23.74 10.67 5.49
CA SER A 151 -22.61 9.98 4.86
C SER A 151 -23.09 8.73 4.14
N ALA A 152 -23.47 8.90 2.87
CA ALA A 152 -23.87 7.81 1.98
C ALA A 152 -22.65 7.12 1.35
N GLY A 153 -22.90 6.18 0.43
CA GLY A 153 -21.92 5.29 -0.17
C GLY A 153 -20.61 5.97 -0.63
N GLY A 154 -20.69 7.14 -1.24
CA GLY A 154 -19.49 7.85 -1.73
C GLY A 154 -18.48 8.17 -0.64
N LEU A 155 -18.90 8.84 0.45
CA LEU A 155 -18.00 9.18 1.55
C LEU A 155 -17.57 7.92 2.29
N ARG A 156 -18.51 7.02 2.60
CA ARG A 156 -18.24 5.78 3.34
C ARG A 156 -17.24 4.89 2.61
N ASP A 157 -17.43 4.68 1.31
CA ASP A 157 -16.57 3.78 0.54
C ASP A 157 -15.16 4.39 0.36
N PHE A 158 -15.09 5.70 0.13
CA PHE A 158 -13.82 6.39 -0.06
C PHE A 158 -13.00 6.47 1.25
N THR A 159 -13.67 6.69 2.39
CA THR A 159 -13.01 6.83 3.69
C THR A 159 -12.80 5.52 4.45
N ARG A 160 -13.27 4.40 3.90
CA ARG A 160 -13.10 3.06 4.50
C ARG A 160 -11.66 2.78 4.89
N ILE A 161 -10.72 3.10 4.02
CA ILE A 161 -9.28 2.88 4.26
C ILE A 161 -8.69 3.78 5.35
N ALA A 162 -9.39 4.83 5.78
CA ALA A 162 -8.97 5.66 6.92
C ALA A 162 -9.21 4.98 8.29
N SER A 163 -9.82 3.78 8.32
CA SER A 163 -9.92 2.96 9.53
C SER A 163 -8.72 2.02 9.76
N SER A 164 -7.75 2.01 8.85
CA SER A 164 -6.54 1.20 8.94
C SER A 164 -5.67 1.58 10.15
N ASP A 165 -4.80 0.65 10.58
CA ASP A 165 -3.93 0.82 11.75
C ASP A 165 -3.08 2.10 11.68
N PRO A 166 -3.19 3.01 12.65
CA PRO A 166 -2.52 4.32 12.60
C PRO A 166 -1.00 4.22 12.79
N ILE A 167 -0.49 3.23 13.50
CA ILE A 167 0.95 3.03 13.71
C ILE A 167 1.59 2.56 12.42
N MET A 168 0.98 1.57 11.78
CA MET A 168 1.43 1.07 10.48
C MET A 168 1.49 2.20 9.43
N TRP A 169 0.46 3.01 9.34
CA TRP A 169 0.42 4.10 8.35
C TRP A 169 1.36 5.24 8.69
N ARG A 170 1.57 5.56 9.97
CA ARG A 170 2.62 6.49 10.40
C ARG A 170 3.98 6.04 9.87
N ASP A 171 4.33 4.77 10.10
CA ASP A 171 5.62 4.22 9.69
C ASP A 171 5.76 4.24 8.16
N ILE A 172 4.74 3.83 7.42
CA ILE A 172 4.72 3.89 5.95
C ILE A 172 4.95 5.32 5.44
N PHE A 173 4.28 6.32 6.01
CA PHE A 173 4.42 7.71 5.58
C PHE A 173 5.80 8.28 5.88
N LEU A 174 6.42 7.90 6.99
CA LEU A 174 7.77 8.35 7.33
C LEU A 174 8.82 7.64 6.48
N ASP A 175 8.70 6.34 6.31
CA ASP A 175 9.70 5.51 5.62
C ASP A 175 9.69 5.71 4.09
N ASN A 176 8.56 6.11 3.50
CA ASN A 176 8.46 6.46 2.07
C ASN A 176 8.20 7.96 1.84
N SER A 177 8.60 8.81 2.78
CA SER A 177 8.27 10.24 2.79
C SER A 177 8.66 10.99 1.52
N GLU A 178 9.84 10.72 0.96
CA GLU A 178 10.33 11.36 -0.27
C GLU A 178 9.36 11.17 -1.45
N ASN A 179 8.95 9.93 -1.73
CA ASN A 179 8.03 9.62 -2.82
C ASN A 179 6.62 10.13 -2.52
N ILE A 180 6.16 10.01 -1.28
CA ILE A 180 4.84 10.46 -0.85
C ILE A 180 4.71 11.98 -0.97
N LEU A 181 5.71 12.74 -0.52
CA LEU A 181 5.72 14.20 -0.65
C LEU A 181 5.70 14.64 -2.12
N LYS A 182 6.49 13.98 -2.98
CA LYS A 182 6.47 14.24 -4.42
C LYS A 182 5.07 14.00 -5.03
N THR A 183 4.42 12.92 -4.63
CA THR A 183 3.10 12.55 -5.12
C THR A 183 2.01 13.48 -4.58
N LEU A 184 2.08 13.86 -3.29
CA LEU A 184 1.19 14.85 -2.67
C LEU A 184 1.32 16.23 -3.30
N ASN A 185 2.54 16.68 -3.60
CA ASN A 185 2.75 17.93 -4.31
C ASN A 185 2.07 17.93 -5.69
N LYS A 186 2.18 16.81 -6.44
CA LYS A 186 1.48 16.69 -7.73
C LYS A 186 -0.04 16.70 -7.55
N PHE A 187 -0.55 16.00 -6.54
CA PHE A 187 -1.97 16.02 -6.19
C PHE A 187 -2.46 17.43 -5.84
N SER A 188 -1.68 18.18 -5.05
CA SER A 188 -2.01 19.55 -4.68
C SER A 188 -2.10 20.47 -5.91
N ILE A 189 -1.17 20.35 -6.86
CA ILE A 189 -1.22 21.09 -8.13
C ILE A 189 -2.51 20.79 -8.90
N ASN A 190 -2.87 19.51 -9.02
CA ASN A 190 -4.10 19.10 -9.71
C ASN A 190 -5.36 19.61 -8.97
N LEU A 191 -5.33 19.63 -7.64
CA LEU A 191 -6.41 20.16 -6.81
C LEU A 191 -6.59 21.67 -7.01
N GLU A 192 -5.49 22.43 -7.09
CA GLU A 192 -5.55 23.88 -7.38
C GLU A 192 -6.09 24.16 -8.79
N GLU A 193 -5.72 23.38 -9.79
CA GLU A 193 -6.31 23.46 -11.14
C GLU A 193 -7.83 23.21 -11.10
N PHE A 194 -8.26 22.21 -10.34
CA PHE A 194 -9.68 21.89 -10.16
C PHE A 194 -10.43 23.03 -9.45
N LYS A 195 -9.86 23.57 -8.36
CA LYS A 195 -10.42 24.73 -7.63
C LYS A 195 -10.56 25.95 -8.53
N LYS A 196 -9.54 26.23 -9.36
CA LYS A 196 -9.55 27.33 -10.32
C LYS A 196 -10.70 27.17 -11.31
N ALA A 197 -10.88 25.99 -11.89
CA ALA A 197 -11.98 25.72 -12.84
C ALA A 197 -13.36 25.92 -12.20
N ILE A 198 -13.53 25.55 -10.93
CA ILE A 198 -14.78 25.81 -10.18
C ILE A 198 -14.99 27.31 -9.97
N ASN A 199 -13.97 28.04 -9.50
CA ASN A 199 -14.05 29.46 -9.21
C ASN A 199 -14.37 30.29 -10.47
N GLU A 200 -13.79 29.92 -11.60
CA GLU A 200 -14.04 30.55 -12.90
C GLU A 200 -15.34 30.05 -13.57
N LYS A 201 -16.09 29.13 -12.94
CA LYS A 201 -17.28 28.48 -13.50
C LYS A 201 -17.01 27.85 -14.88
N ASN A 202 -15.78 27.38 -15.12
CA ASN A 202 -15.35 26.79 -16.39
C ASN A 202 -15.85 25.36 -16.53
N GLY A 203 -17.10 25.21 -16.96
CA GLY A 203 -17.74 23.88 -17.15
C GLY A 203 -17.04 23.01 -18.19
N ASN A 204 -16.44 23.62 -19.25
CA ASN A 204 -15.72 22.86 -20.26
C ASN A 204 -14.44 22.22 -19.68
N LYS A 205 -13.69 22.96 -18.86
CA LYS A 205 -12.49 22.43 -18.19
C LYS A 205 -12.84 21.32 -17.21
N LEU A 206 -13.90 21.47 -16.43
CA LEU A 206 -14.37 20.42 -15.53
C LEU A 206 -14.77 19.16 -16.29
N LEU A 207 -15.49 19.32 -17.42
CA LEU A 207 -15.89 18.18 -18.25
C LEU A 207 -14.69 17.44 -18.85
N GLU A 208 -13.67 18.18 -19.30
CA GLU A 208 -12.40 17.59 -19.78
C GLU A 208 -11.74 16.72 -18.70
N ILE A 209 -11.60 17.25 -17.47
CA ILE A 209 -11.03 16.52 -16.32
C ILE A 209 -11.85 15.25 -16.05
N PHE A 210 -13.18 15.34 -16.02
CA PHE A 210 -14.04 14.20 -15.72
C PHE A 210 -13.99 13.10 -16.81
N LEU A 211 -13.95 13.49 -18.07
CA LEU A 211 -13.87 12.54 -19.18
C LEU A 211 -12.54 11.81 -19.21
N SER A 212 -11.44 12.51 -19.03
CA SER A 212 -10.09 11.91 -19.00
C SER A 212 -9.97 10.91 -17.84
N THR A 213 -10.36 11.29 -16.64
CA THR A 213 -10.28 10.42 -15.46
C THR A 213 -11.23 9.21 -15.55
N LYS A 214 -12.43 9.39 -16.10
CA LYS A 214 -13.38 8.29 -16.35
C LYS A 214 -12.81 7.21 -17.27
N ASN A 215 -12.03 7.59 -18.27
CA ASN A 215 -11.43 6.63 -19.19
C ASN A 215 -10.34 5.80 -18.49
N VAL A 216 -9.44 6.45 -17.75
CA VAL A 216 -8.41 5.76 -16.96
C VAL A 216 -9.04 4.82 -15.93
N ARG A 217 -10.13 5.24 -15.26
CA ARG A 217 -10.84 4.37 -14.30
C ARG A 217 -11.34 3.07 -14.95
N LYS A 218 -11.80 3.11 -16.21
CA LYS A 218 -12.19 1.89 -16.93
C LYS A 218 -11.02 0.92 -17.13
N GLU A 219 -9.81 1.44 -17.38
CA GLU A 219 -8.60 0.62 -17.53
C GLU A 219 -8.19 -0.02 -16.20
N ILE A 220 -8.27 0.74 -15.08
CA ILE A 220 -8.02 0.24 -13.73
C ILE A 220 -8.95 -0.95 -13.41
N VAL A 221 -10.24 -0.82 -13.73
CA VAL A 221 -11.21 -1.91 -13.52
C VAL A 221 -10.90 -3.14 -14.38
N LYS A 222 -10.49 -2.93 -15.64
CA LYS A 222 -10.08 -4.02 -16.55
C LYS A 222 -8.83 -4.76 -16.07
N ALA A 223 -7.94 -4.10 -15.33
CA ALA A 223 -6.74 -4.73 -14.78
C ALA A 223 -7.06 -5.82 -13.73
N GLY A 224 -8.30 -5.91 -13.25
CA GLY A 224 -8.86 -7.12 -12.66
C GLY A 224 -8.39 -7.48 -11.26
N GLN A 225 -8.00 -6.52 -10.44
CA GLN A 225 -7.76 -6.76 -9.01
C GLN A 225 -9.04 -6.65 -8.16
N GLU A 226 -10.13 -6.17 -8.74
CA GLU A 226 -11.43 -6.05 -8.10
C GLU A 226 -12.37 -7.17 -8.55
N VAL A 227 -13.06 -7.79 -7.62
CA VAL A 227 -14.19 -8.67 -7.93
C VAL A 227 -15.39 -7.78 -8.24
N LYS A 228 -16.21 -8.12 -9.26
CA LYS A 228 -17.44 -7.41 -9.63
C LYS A 228 -18.56 -7.63 -8.60
N ALA A 229 -18.30 -7.36 -7.33
CA ALA A 229 -19.31 -7.44 -6.28
C ALA A 229 -19.47 -6.06 -5.62
N PRO A 230 -20.67 -5.68 -5.14
CA PRO A 230 -20.94 -4.36 -4.56
C PRO A 230 -20.04 -3.98 -3.39
N ASP A 231 -19.47 -4.96 -2.71
CA ASP A 231 -18.56 -4.86 -1.56
C ASP A 231 -17.12 -5.26 -1.90
N PHE A 232 -16.71 -5.15 -3.16
CA PHE A 232 -15.41 -5.60 -3.66
C PHE A 232 -15.13 -7.10 -3.43
N GLY A 233 -16.19 -7.92 -3.39
CA GLY A 233 -16.08 -9.36 -3.22
C GLY A 233 -15.82 -9.82 -1.78
N ARG A 234 -16.00 -8.96 -0.80
CA ARG A 234 -15.89 -9.30 0.61
C ARG A 234 -17.15 -10.00 1.07
N LYS A 235 -17.01 -11.21 1.60
CA LYS A 235 -18.11 -11.86 2.32
C LYS A 235 -18.37 -11.03 3.59
N LYS A 236 -19.59 -10.55 3.77
CA LYS A 236 -20.06 -10.09 5.07
C LYS A 236 -20.07 -11.31 6.00
N ASN A 237 -19.22 -11.28 7.03
CA ASN A 237 -19.41 -12.17 8.17
C ASN A 237 -20.67 -11.77 8.92
#